data_f8d4a4fc4e71725693a1166a997fa15d
#
_entry.id   f8d4a4fc4e71725693a1166a997fa15d
#
_cell.length_a   1.000
_cell.length_b   1.000
_cell.length_c   1.000
_cell.angle_alpha   90.00
_cell.angle_beta   90.00
_cell.angle_gamma   90.00
#
_symmetry.space_group_name_H-M   'P 1'
#
loop_
_entity.id
_entity.type
_entity.pdbx_description
1 polymer ?
#
loop_
_entity_poly.entity_id
_entity_poly.type
_entity_poly.pdbx_seq_one_letter_code
_entity_poly.pdbx_strand_id
1 'polypeptide(L)'
;MKDVLQKLSKEGKIRLAILYGSYARGTPHIRSDIDLAVFINAKDTEEEIEIIDKILMSAERDISILRLDDEDESPFVIQEALKGIHLAEPDHNTLYEIARRVLHETEEIRFRKMLKG
;
A
#
# COMPACT_ATOMS: atom_id res chain seq x y z
N MET A 1 2.48 14.90 -3.95
CA MET A 1 1.96 13.60 -3.46
C MET A 1 2.17 13.40 -1.97
N LYS A 2 3.38 13.56 -1.48
CA LYS A 2 3.68 13.34 -0.05
C LYS A 2 2.85 14.24 0.88
N ASP A 3 2.71 15.51 0.54
CA ASP A 3 1.93 16.47 1.35
C ASP A 3 0.46 16.06 1.46
N VAL A 4 -0.14 15.60 0.36
CA VAL A 4 -1.52 15.13 0.32
C VAL A 4 -1.69 13.89 1.21
N LEU A 5 -0.75 12.94 1.11
CA LEU A 5 -0.77 11.73 1.92
C LEU A 5 -0.62 12.03 3.40
N GLN A 6 0.27 12.95 3.77
CA GLN A 6 0.45 13.36 5.16
C GLN A 6 -0.81 14.02 5.72
N LYS A 7 -1.47 14.85 4.91
CA LYS A 7 -2.72 15.49 5.32
C LYS A 7 -3.84 14.47 5.53
N LEU A 8 -3.99 13.54 4.59
CA LEU A 8 -4.99 12.47 4.70
C LEU A 8 -4.73 11.59 5.93
N SER A 9 -3.46 11.31 6.22
CA SER A 9 -3.07 10.56 7.41
C SER A 9 -3.45 11.28 8.70
N LYS A 10 -3.18 12.58 8.77
CA LYS A 10 -3.54 13.41 9.94
C LYS A 10 -5.05 13.51 10.14
N GLU A 11 -5.80 13.46 9.06
CA GLU A 11 -7.27 13.48 9.11
C GLU A 11 -7.86 12.09 9.43
N GLY A 12 -7.03 11.07 9.55
CA GLY A 12 -7.46 9.71 9.82
C GLY A 12 -8.09 9.00 8.64
N LYS A 13 -7.93 9.53 7.43
CA LYS A 13 -8.54 8.98 6.21
C LYS A 13 -7.71 7.88 5.57
N ILE A 14 -6.41 7.86 5.84
CA ILE A 14 -5.53 6.75 5.49
C ILE A 14 -4.71 6.37 6.73
N ARG A 15 -4.38 5.10 6.84
CA ARG A 15 -3.56 4.59 7.96
C ARG A 15 -2.15 4.23 7.54
N LEU A 16 -1.95 3.94 6.27
CA LEU A 16 -0.63 3.62 5.71
C LEU A 16 -0.53 4.20 4.31
N ALA A 17 0.67 4.70 3.96
CA ALA A 17 1.01 5.12 2.62
C ALA A 17 2.49 4.80 2.37
N ILE A 18 2.74 3.82 1.51
CA ILE A 18 4.07 3.26 1.30
C ILE A 18 4.42 3.32 -0.19
N LEU A 19 5.52 3.99 -0.50
CA LEU A 19 6.08 4.00 -1.85
C LEU A 19 6.91 2.73 -2.03
N TYR A 20 6.62 1.94 -3.06
CA TYR A 20 7.37 0.72 -3.34
C TYR A 20 7.68 0.62 -4.84
N GLY A 21 8.27 -0.48 -5.26
CA GLY A 21 8.61 -0.70 -6.66
C GLY A 21 9.80 0.12 -7.12
N SER A 22 9.85 0.48 -8.41
CA SER A 22 11.01 1.10 -9.02
C SER A 22 11.37 2.47 -8.45
N TYR A 23 10.37 3.27 -8.07
CA TYR A 23 10.62 4.58 -7.46
C TYR A 23 11.27 4.47 -6.09
N ALA A 24 10.86 3.49 -5.29
CA ALA A 24 11.46 3.25 -3.97
C ALA A 24 12.90 2.76 -4.09
N ARG A 25 13.22 2.00 -5.14
CA ARG A 25 14.57 1.49 -5.40
C ARG A 25 15.49 2.51 -6.06
N GLY A 26 14.97 3.66 -6.46
CA GLY A 26 15.76 4.69 -7.13
C GLY A 26 16.12 4.36 -8.58
N THR A 27 15.38 3.46 -9.23
CA THR A 27 15.63 3.03 -10.61
C THR A 27 14.39 3.22 -11.50
N PRO A 28 13.72 4.39 -11.46
CA PRO A 28 12.52 4.60 -12.25
C PRO A 28 12.84 4.77 -13.72
N HIS A 29 11.95 4.26 -14.59
CA HIS A 29 11.96 4.58 -16.00
C HIS A 29 11.04 5.78 -16.26
N ILE A 30 11.24 6.46 -17.39
CA ILE A 30 10.45 7.64 -17.74
C ILE A 30 8.93 7.37 -17.74
N ARG A 31 8.55 6.14 -18.10
CA ARG A 31 7.13 5.74 -18.20
C ARG A 31 6.66 4.87 -17.03
N SER A 32 7.46 4.73 -16.00
CA SER A 32 7.06 3.94 -14.84
C SER A 32 5.95 4.63 -14.08
N ASP A 33 4.92 3.89 -13.70
CA ASP A 33 3.92 4.35 -12.77
C ASP A 33 4.54 4.43 -11.38
N ILE A 34 3.98 5.31 -10.56
CA ILE A 34 4.34 5.36 -9.15
C ILE A 34 3.57 4.25 -8.45
N ASP A 35 4.27 3.28 -7.86
CA ASP A 35 3.64 2.20 -7.10
C ASP A 35 3.44 2.64 -5.65
N LEU A 36 2.19 2.84 -5.29
CA LEU A 36 1.81 3.33 -3.97
C LEU A 36 0.86 2.35 -3.28
N ALA A 37 1.26 1.87 -2.10
CA ALA A 37 0.41 1.02 -1.28
C ALA A 37 -0.25 1.87 -0.20
N VAL A 38 -1.58 1.79 -0.08
CA VAL A 38 -2.34 2.58 0.88
C VAL A 38 -3.33 1.73 1.64
N PHE A 39 -3.51 2.06 2.91
CA PHE A 39 -4.62 1.55 3.72
C PHE A 39 -5.61 2.69 3.90
N ILE A 40 -6.77 2.57 3.28
CA ILE A 40 -7.81 3.61 3.30
C ILE A 40 -8.78 3.35 4.44
N ASN A 41 -9.10 4.40 5.19
CA ASN A 41 -10.05 4.36 6.28
C ASN A 41 -11.20 5.33 5.96
N ALA A 42 -12.10 4.89 5.08
CA ALA A 42 -13.25 5.67 4.66
C ALA A 42 -14.52 5.19 5.38
N LYS A 43 -15.43 6.11 5.65
CA LYS A 43 -16.70 5.78 6.30
C LYS A 43 -17.75 5.23 5.32
N ASP A 44 -17.60 5.55 4.03
CA ASP A 44 -18.49 5.09 2.96
C ASP A 44 -17.77 5.11 1.61
N THR A 45 -18.46 4.65 0.56
CA THR A 45 -17.91 4.56 -0.78
C THR A 45 -17.60 5.94 -1.37
N GLU A 46 -18.40 6.95 -1.06
CA GLU A 46 -18.17 8.31 -1.56
C GLU A 46 -16.86 8.88 -1.02
N GLU A 47 -16.62 8.72 0.28
CA GLU A 47 -15.37 9.17 0.89
C GLU A 47 -14.18 8.40 0.34
N GLU A 48 -14.33 7.10 0.14
CA GLU A 48 -13.29 6.26 -0.47
C GLU A 48 -12.88 6.79 -1.83
N ILE A 49 -13.86 7.10 -2.69
CA ILE A 49 -13.62 7.65 -4.03
C ILE A 49 -12.91 9.00 -3.92
N GLU A 50 -13.35 9.87 -3.03
CA GLU A 50 -12.73 11.18 -2.82
C GLU A 50 -11.26 11.06 -2.39
N ILE A 51 -10.97 10.13 -1.50
CA ILE A 51 -9.60 9.89 -1.03
C ILE A 51 -8.72 9.42 -2.19
N ILE A 52 -9.20 8.45 -2.97
CA ILE A 52 -8.48 7.92 -4.13
C ILE A 52 -8.23 9.03 -5.16
N ASP A 53 -9.24 9.82 -5.47
CA ASP A 53 -9.11 10.92 -6.43
C ASP A 53 -8.06 11.94 -5.98
N LYS A 54 -8.07 12.32 -4.71
CA LYS A 54 -7.08 13.25 -4.16
C LYS A 54 -5.67 12.70 -4.31
N ILE A 55 -5.48 11.42 -4.08
CA ILE A 55 -4.19 10.76 -4.24
C ILE A 55 -3.77 10.78 -5.71
N LEU A 56 -4.64 10.35 -6.60
CA LEU A 56 -4.33 10.26 -8.04
C LEU A 56 -4.01 11.61 -8.65
N MET A 57 -4.66 12.67 -8.21
CA MET A 57 -4.44 14.01 -8.70
C MET A 57 -3.24 14.72 -8.08
N SER A 58 -2.61 14.12 -7.08
CA SER A 58 -1.51 14.73 -6.34
C SER A 58 -0.15 14.61 -7.01
N ALA A 59 -0.06 13.90 -8.13
CA ALA A 59 1.18 13.72 -8.88
C ALA A 59 0.90 13.88 -10.37
N GLU A 60 1.93 14.32 -11.12
CA GLU A 60 1.84 14.47 -12.58
C GLU A 60 1.93 13.12 -13.29
N ARG A 61 2.49 12.10 -12.64
CA ARG A 61 2.59 10.76 -13.20
C ARG A 61 1.44 9.90 -12.72
N ASP A 62 1.16 8.86 -13.49
CA ASP A 62 0.15 7.87 -13.10
C ASP A 62 0.59 7.16 -11.84
N ILE A 63 -0.36 6.96 -10.94
CA ILE A 63 -0.16 6.25 -9.69
C ILE A 63 -0.91 4.92 -9.78
N SER A 64 -0.19 3.82 -9.56
CA SER A 64 -0.78 2.49 -9.42
C SER A 64 -1.01 2.25 -7.93
N ILE A 65 -2.26 2.18 -7.52
CA ILE A 65 -2.63 2.03 -6.11
C ILE A 65 -2.83 0.56 -5.75
N LEU A 66 -2.05 0.09 -4.77
CA LEU A 66 -2.26 -1.20 -4.12
C LEU A 66 -3.03 -0.96 -2.84
N ARG A 67 -4.19 -1.59 -2.71
CA ARG A 67 -5.05 -1.46 -1.53
C ARG A 67 -4.62 -2.46 -0.47
N LEU A 68 -4.03 -1.97 0.61
CA LEU A 68 -3.60 -2.82 1.74
C LEU A 68 -4.78 -3.33 2.57
N ASP A 69 -5.93 -2.69 2.45
CA ASP A 69 -7.17 -3.11 3.09
C ASP A 69 -7.95 -4.16 2.29
N ASP A 70 -7.47 -4.53 1.11
CA ASP A 70 -8.08 -5.56 0.27
C ASP A 70 -7.49 -6.94 0.61
N GLU A 71 -8.30 -7.81 1.21
CA GLU A 71 -7.87 -9.15 1.61
C GLU A 71 -7.67 -10.10 0.43
N ASP A 72 -8.20 -9.76 -0.73
CA ASP A 72 -8.06 -10.56 -1.95
C ASP A 72 -6.74 -10.28 -2.69
N GLU A 73 -6.02 -9.23 -2.30
CA GLU A 73 -4.74 -8.90 -2.90
C GLU A 73 -3.68 -9.96 -2.55
N SER A 74 -2.75 -10.22 -3.49
CA SER A 74 -1.70 -11.20 -3.28
C SER A 74 -0.86 -10.89 -2.04
N PRO A 75 -0.71 -11.83 -1.09
CA PRO A 75 0.11 -11.60 0.10
C PRO A 75 1.58 -11.36 -0.22
N PHE A 76 2.09 -11.92 -1.32
CA PHE A 76 3.48 -11.70 -1.75
C PHE A 76 3.70 -10.26 -2.23
N VAL A 77 2.73 -9.70 -2.95
CA VAL A 77 2.80 -8.31 -3.41
C VAL A 77 2.74 -7.35 -2.22
N ILE A 78 1.83 -7.61 -1.28
CA ILE A 78 1.72 -6.79 -0.06
C ILE A 78 3.02 -6.87 0.74
N GLN A 79 3.60 -8.06 0.89
CA GLN A 79 4.86 -8.25 1.60
C GLN A 79 5.99 -7.40 1.00
N GLU A 80 6.09 -7.34 -0.32
CA GLU A 80 7.05 -6.47 -1.00
C GLU A 80 6.77 -4.98 -0.74
N ALA A 81 5.48 -4.60 -0.81
CA ALA A 81 5.10 -3.21 -0.57
C ALA A 81 5.42 -2.74 0.85
N LEU A 82 5.28 -3.62 1.85
CA LEU A 82 5.58 -3.29 3.25
C LEU A 82 7.05 -2.96 3.49
N LYS A 83 7.94 -3.37 2.59
CA LYS A 83 9.38 -3.06 2.67
C LYS A 83 9.72 -1.69 2.10
N GLY A 84 8.73 -0.99 1.53
CA GLY A 84 8.95 0.30 0.87
C GLY A 84 9.15 1.46 1.85
N ILE A 85 9.00 2.66 1.31
CA ILE A 85 9.25 3.91 2.04
C ILE A 85 7.91 4.48 2.49
N HIS A 86 7.72 4.66 3.80
CA HIS A 86 6.52 5.30 4.33
C HIS A 86 6.51 6.79 3.98
N LEU A 87 5.47 7.25 3.30
CA LEU A 87 5.31 8.64 2.91
C LEU A 87 4.48 9.45 3.91
N ALA A 88 3.87 8.78 4.86
CA ALA A 88 3.12 9.39 5.95
C ALA A 88 3.38 8.58 7.22
N GLU A 89 3.12 9.19 8.38
CA GLU A 89 3.28 8.51 9.66
C GLU A 89 2.41 7.26 9.69
N PRO A 90 2.99 6.06 9.84
CA PRO A 90 2.20 4.83 9.83
C PRO A 90 1.39 4.64 11.11
N ASP A 91 0.20 4.08 10.96
CA ASP A 91 -0.53 3.54 12.11
C ASP A 91 0.10 2.18 12.43
N HIS A 92 0.85 2.12 13.52
CA HIS A 92 1.65 0.95 13.88
C HIS A 92 0.80 -0.29 14.13
N ASN A 93 -0.39 -0.15 14.69
CA ASN A 93 -1.28 -1.29 14.91
C ASN A 93 -1.74 -1.89 13.58
N THR A 94 -2.14 -1.04 12.64
CA THR A 94 -2.55 -1.49 11.31
C THR A 94 -1.39 -2.16 10.57
N LEU A 95 -0.21 -1.55 10.61
CA LEU A 95 0.98 -2.10 9.98
C LEU A 95 1.33 -3.48 10.54
N TYR A 96 1.30 -3.62 11.85
CA TYR A 96 1.58 -4.88 12.53
C TYR A 96 0.58 -5.97 12.13
N GLU A 97 -0.71 -5.66 12.11
CA GLU A 97 -1.75 -6.63 11.75
C GLU A 97 -1.59 -7.11 10.31
N ILE A 98 -1.31 -6.20 9.38
CA ILE A 98 -1.11 -6.57 7.98
C ILE A 98 0.15 -7.42 7.82
N ALA A 99 1.25 -7.01 8.43
CA ALA A 99 2.52 -7.74 8.36
C ALA A 99 2.36 -9.17 8.90
N ARG A 100 1.67 -9.31 10.01
CA ARG A 100 1.40 -10.60 10.64
C ARG A 100 0.52 -11.49 9.74
N ARG A 101 -0.55 -10.93 9.20
CA ARG A 101 -1.45 -11.66 8.30
C ARG A 101 -0.70 -12.16 7.06
N VAL A 102 0.05 -11.29 6.43
CA VAL A 102 0.77 -11.58 5.20
C VAL A 102 1.87 -12.61 5.44
N LEU A 103 2.59 -12.49 6.54
CA LEU A 103 3.62 -13.48 6.89
C LEU A 103 3.00 -14.88 7.07
N HIS A 104 1.88 -14.95 7.77
CA HIS A 104 1.18 -16.22 7.98
C HIS A 104 0.70 -16.82 6.65
N GLU A 105 0.08 -16.03 5.80
CA GLU A 105 -0.42 -16.49 4.50
C GLU A 105 0.71 -16.94 3.57
N THR A 106 1.82 -16.21 3.51
CA THR A 106 2.95 -16.58 2.65
C THR A 106 3.64 -17.85 3.14
N GLU A 107 3.79 -18.04 4.43
CA GLU A 107 4.36 -19.26 5.00
C GLU A 107 3.46 -20.47 4.75
N GLU A 108 2.16 -20.31 4.87
CA GLU A 108 1.20 -21.39 4.58
C GLU A 108 1.29 -21.83 3.12
N ILE A 109 1.37 -20.90 2.19
CA ILE A 109 1.50 -21.20 0.76
C ILE A 109 2.82 -21.94 0.49
N ARG A 110 3.92 -21.48 1.06
CA ARG A 110 5.24 -22.09 0.93
C ARG A 110 5.23 -23.51 1.47
N PHE A 111 4.60 -23.72 2.60
CA PHE A 111 4.49 -25.04 3.22
C PHE A 111 3.71 -26.02 2.33
N ARG A 112 2.59 -25.58 1.75
CA ARG A 112 1.81 -26.40 0.80
C ARG A 112 2.63 -26.80 -0.42
N LYS A 113 3.39 -25.86 -0.98
CA LYS A 113 4.28 -26.14 -2.13
C LYS A 113 5.35 -27.15 -1.76
N MET A 114 5.90 -27.05 -0.58
CA MET A 114 6.93 -27.98 -0.10
C MET A 114 6.39 -29.39 0.02
N LEU A 115 5.15 -29.56 0.49
CA LEU A 115 4.50 -30.87 0.61
C LEU A 115 4.19 -31.51 -0.75
N LYS A 116 3.97 -30.70 -1.78
CA LYS A 116 3.68 -31.17 -3.14
C LYS A 116 4.94 -31.46 -3.96
N GLY A 117 6.03 -30.92 -3.51
CA GLY A 117 7.30 -30.97 -4.22
C GLY A 117 8.05 -32.22 -4.02
#